data_1a458771b93438dddd1df21aff5f593c
#
_entry.id   1a458771b93438dddd1df21aff5f593c
#
_cell.length_a   1.000
_cell.length_b   1.000
_cell.length_c   1.000
_cell.angle_alpha   90.00
_cell.angle_beta   90.00
_cell.angle_gamma   90.00
#
_symmetry.space_group_name_H-M   'P 1'
#
loop_
_entity.id
_entity.type
_entity.pdbx_description
1 polymer ?
#
loop_
_entity_poly.entity_id
_entity_poly.type
_entity_poly.pdbx_seq_one_letter_code
_entity_poly.pdbx_strand_id
1 'polypeptide(L)'
;MTFGFLLLEDLRVPRSPAHCRALGLPAGLATSGDCADWLRVEGLATAQARDLAQITHHLGGRARRLPSASPGLCLLAALPPGSWSALLRAVRHSAKLPALAEELACALRAAGGSPGPLRLAKRLLPVSGRALIQGILNVTPDSFHDGGRWTSPGRAVSHALRMVEAGADLVDIGGESTRPGARPVSAREELRRVIPVIEALSKRVSVPLSVDTTKAEVADAALGAGAEIVNDISGLAFEPRLAEVAARHRAGLILAHIRGRPSTMQKHPRYRHLLPEVVTSLQGSIRRAVEAGVCRDAIVADPGIGFGKTAHHNLLLLRYLPALHSTGCPVLVGASRKSFLAKLLGDGPPHRLHGSLAVAAWAVAGGASVLRVHDVAATRQVVRVVEAVRDATMLRP
;
A
#
# COMPACT_ATOMS: atom_id res chain seq x y z
N MET A 1 21.15 -11.57 1.51
CA MET A 1 21.34 -10.16 1.07
C MET A 1 19.99 -9.59 0.68
N THR A 2 19.70 -8.40 1.14
CA THR A 2 18.37 -7.78 1.02
C THR A 2 18.42 -6.74 -0.09
N PHE A 3 17.73 -6.97 -1.21
CA PHE A 3 17.63 -5.99 -2.28
C PHE A 3 16.43 -5.07 -2.05
N GLY A 4 16.61 -3.78 -2.28
CA GLY A 4 15.52 -2.87 -2.56
C GLY A 4 15.49 -2.60 -4.06
N PHE A 5 14.34 -2.66 -4.70
CA PHE A 5 14.25 -2.30 -6.10
C PHE A 5 13.00 -1.49 -6.40
N LEU A 6 13.06 -0.70 -7.45
CA LEU A 6 11.99 0.16 -7.93
C LEU A 6 11.87 0.01 -9.44
N LEU A 7 10.70 -0.38 -9.91
CA LEU A 7 10.32 -0.39 -11.32
C LEU A 7 9.64 0.92 -11.67
N LEU A 8 10.01 1.50 -12.80
CA LEU A 8 9.41 2.72 -13.32
C LEU A 8 9.17 2.52 -14.82
N GLU A 9 7.93 2.17 -15.16
CA GLU A 9 7.51 1.98 -16.54
C GLU A 9 7.12 3.32 -17.17
N ASP A 10 7.43 3.47 -18.46
CA ASP A 10 6.97 4.52 -19.37
C ASP A 10 6.86 5.94 -18.77
N LEU A 11 7.99 6.49 -18.32
CA LEU A 11 8.03 7.86 -17.79
C LEU A 11 8.00 8.92 -18.91
N ARG A 12 6.94 8.97 -19.70
CA ARG A 12 6.72 9.97 -20.77
C ARG A 12 6.48 11.38 -20.27
N VAL A 13 6.45 11.61 -18.97
CA VAL A 13 6.12 12.91 -18.37
C VAL A 13 7.35 13.81 -18.31
N PRO A 14 7.24 15.12 -18.58
CA PRO A 14 8.34 16.08 -18.39
C PRO A 14 8.93 15.96 -17.01
N ARG A 15 10.19 15.59 -16.94
CA ARG A 15 10.89 15.29 -15.69
C ARG A 15 11.50 16.56 -15.14
N SER A 16 10.85 17.22 -14.19
CA SER A 16 11.52 18.27 -13.44
C SER A 16 12.62 17.68 -12.53
N PRO A 17 13.64 18.42 -12.15
CA PRO A 17 14.66 17.99 -11.19
C PRO A 17 14.05 17.52 -9.85
N ALA A 18 12.92 18.08 -9.45
CA ALA A 18 12.18 17.66 -8.26
C ALA A 18 11.56 16.26 -8.42
N HIS A 19 11.00 15.93 -9.59
CA HIS A 19 10.49 14.61 -9.90
C HIS A 19 11.60 13.56 -9.96
N CYS A 20 12.74 13.88 -10.60
CA CYS A 20 13.90 12.98 -10.61
C CYS A 20 14.37 12.66 -9.19
N ARG A 21 14.47 13.67 -8.31
CA ARG A 21 14.81 13.43 -6.90
C ARG A 21 13.80 12.52 -6.19
N ALA A 22 12.50 12.76 -6.37
CA ALA A 22 11.46 11.93 -5.75
C ALA A 22 11.57 10.45 -6.16
N LEU A 23 11.93 10.20 -7.41
CA LEU A 23 12.13 8.86 -8.00
C LEU A 23 13.54 8.29 -7.71
N GLY A 24 14.43 9.06 -7.09
CA GLY A 24 15.82 8.65 -6.90
C GLY A 24 16.63 8.57 -8.19
N LEU A 25 16.22 9.32 -9.23
CA LEU A 25 16.91 9.42 -10.51
C LEU A 25 17.86 10.62 -10.53
N PRO A 26 18.98 10.58 -11.30
CA PRO A 26 19.83 11.73 -11.53
C PRO A 26 19.06 12.91 -12.17
N ALA A 27 19.33 14.13 -11.71
CA ALA A 27 18.64 15.31 -12.20
C ALA A 27 18.83 15.55 -13.73
N GLY A 28 20.00 15.17 -14.27
CA GLY A 28 20.30 15.29 -15.70
C GLY A 28 19.49 14.37 -16.62
N LEU A 29 18.77 13.38 -16.07
CA LEU A 29 17.83 12.55 -16.86
C LEU A 29 16.55 13.31 -17.24
N ALA A 30 16.30 14.47 -16.67
CA ALA A 30 15.13 15.28 -16.99
C ALA A 30 15.12 15.80 -18.46
N THR A 31 16.25 15.79 -19.13
CA THR A 31 16.44 16.40 -20.47
C THR A 31 16.59 15.39 -21.61
N SER A 32 16.79 14.10 -21.33
CA SER A 32 16.83 13.08 -22.38
C SER A 32 15.39 12.71 -22.79
N GLY A 33 15.01 13.01 -24.02
CA GLY A 33 13.70 12.68 -24.60
C GLY A 33 13.46 11.17 -24.80
N ASP A 34 14.35 10.32 -24.31
CA ASP A 34 14.31 8.86 -24.49
C ASP A 34 13.25 8.23 -23.58
N CYS A 35 12.25 7.60 -24.17
CA CYS A 35 11.38 6.66 -23.48
C CYS A 35 12.21 5.45 -23.04
N ALA A 36 12.24 5.17 -21.75
CA ALA A 36 12.91 3.99 -21.21
C ALA A 36 12.17 3.47 -19.98
N ASP A 37 12.20 2.15 -19.85
CA ASP A 37 11.82 1.48 -18.61
C ASP A 37 13.01 1.53 -17.65
N TRP A 38 12.77 1.87 -16.39
CA TRP A 38 13.83 2.05 -15.42
C TRP A 38 13.74 1.04 -14.30
N LEU A 39 14.84 0.38 -14.02
CA LEU A 39 15.03 -0.49 -12.87
C LEU A 39 16.11 0.11 -11.97
N ARG A 40 15.77 0.43 -10.73
CA ARG A 40 16.72 0.78 -9.69
C ARG A 40 16.82 -0.36 -8.70
N VAL A 41 18.03 -0.88 -8.47
CA VAL A 41 18.29 -1.96 -7.49
C VAL A 41 19.33 -1.48 -6.50
N GLU A 42 19.04 -1.60 -5.21
CA GLU A 42 19.93 -1.28 -4.10
C GLU A 42 20.37 -2.55 -3.35
N GLY A 43 21.50 -2.49 -2.66
CA GLY A 43 22.00 -3.61 -1.85
C GLY A 43 22.72 -4.69 -2.63
N LEU A 44 23.11 -4.43 -3.89
CA LEU A 44 23.84 -5.39 -4.72
C LEU A 44 25.28 -5.57 -4.25
N ALA A 45 25.76 -6.81 -4.22
CA ALA A 45 27.18 -7.10 -4.18
C ALA A 45 27.85 -6.69 -5.51
N THR A 46 29.16 -6.44 -5.50
CA THR A 46 29.90 -6.00 -6.70
C THR A 46 29.72 -6.95 -7.89
N ALA A 47 29.75 -8.26 -7.64
CA ALA A 47 29.55 -9.27 -8.68
C ALA A 47 28.14 -9.25 -9.26
N GLN A 48 27.12 -9.03 -8.42
CA GLN A 48 25.71 -8.92 -8.81
C GLN A 48 25.45 -7.66 -9.63
N ALA A 49 26.01 -6.51 -9.20
CA ALA A 49 25.89 -5.25 -9.92
C ALA A 49 26.53 -5.33 -11.32
N ARG A 50 27.67 -6.02 -11.42
CA ARG A 50 28.36 -6.25 -12.71
C ARG A 50 27.51 -7.12 -13.63
N ASP A 51 26.98 -8.21 -13.12
CA ASP A 51 26.16 -9.15 -13.87
C ASP A 51 24.88 -8.48 -14.38
N LEU A 52 24.16 -7.76 -13.52
CA LEU A 52 22.97 -7.02 -13.92
C LEU A 52 23.28 -5.93 -14.95
N ALA A 53 24.42 -5.24 -14.83
CA ALA A 53 24.86 -4.27 -15.83
C ALA A 53 25.12 -4.92 -17.19
N GLN A 54 25.79 -6.07 -17.22
CA GLN A 54 26.03 -6.83 -18.45
C GLN A 54 24.71 -7.29 -19.10
N ILE A 55 23.78 -7.86 -18.32
CA ILE A 55 22.45 -8.22 -18.80
C ILE A 55 21.74 -7.00 -19.41
N THR A 56 21.77 -5.85 -18.70
CA THR A 56 21.15 -4.61 -19.20
C THR A 56 21.74 -4.20 -20.56
N HIS A 57 23.07 -4.24 -20.72
CA HIS A 57 23.73 -3.90 -21.99
C HIS A 57 23.37 -4.88 -23.12
N HIS A 58 23.32 -6.18 -22.85
CA HIS A 58 22.91 -7.19 -23.84
C HIS A 58 21.46 -6.99 -24.33
N LEU A 59 20.61 -6.38 -23.50
CA LEU A 59 19.22 -6.02 -23.86
C LEU A 59 19.11 -4.65 -24.54
N GLY A 60 20.24 -4.04 -24.95
CA GLY A 60 20.26 -2.74 -25.60
C GLY A 60 20.07 -1.56 -24.63
N GLY A 61 20.12 -1.82 -23.34
CA GLY A 61 19.96 -0.81 -22.30
C GLY A 61 21.28 -0.19 -21.83
N ARG A 62 21.19 0.70 -20.86
CA ARG A 62 22.33 1.38 -20.21
C ARG A 62 22.24 1.20 -18.70
N ALA A 63 23.36 0.91 -18.06
CA ALA A 63 23.44 0.76 -16.61
C ALA A 63 24.40 1.79 -15.99
N ARG A 64 24.01 2.38 -14.87
CA ARG A 64 24.80 3.35 -14.12
C ARG A 64 24.80 3.05 -12.64
N ARG A 65 25.95 3.12 -12.00
CA ARG A 65 26.04 3.09 -10.53
C ARG A 65 25.58 4.42 -9.95
N LEU A 66 24.79 4.35 -8.87
CA LEU A 66 24.36 5.50 -8.09
C LEU A 66 24.89 5.39 -6.65
N PRO A 67 25.00 6.51 -5.92
CA PRO A 67 25.20 6.47 -4.47
C PRO A 67 24.09 5.63 -3.82
N SER A 68 24.47 4.68 -2.96
CA SER A 68 23.54 3.85 -2.19
C SER A 68 23.28 4.46 -0.82
N ALA A 69 22.05 4.40 -0.35
CA ALA A 69 21.70 4.75 1.03
C ALA A 69 21.83 3.53 1.97
N SER A 70 21.94 2.34 1.41
CA SER A 70 22.03 1.05 2.10
C SER A 70 23.42 0.43 1.90
N PRO A 71 23.85 -0.52 2.75
CA PRO A 71 25.05 -1.32 2.48
C PRO A 71 24.94 -2.01 1.12
N GLY A 72 26.01 -1.92 0.31
CA GLY A 72 26.06 -2.47 -1.04
C GLY A 72 25.98 -1.40 -2.14
N LEU A 73 25.88 -1.86 -3.38
CA LEU A 73 25.84 -0.99 -4.57
C LEU A 73 24.41 -0.70 -4.98
N CYS A 74 24.16 0.51 -5.49
CA CYS A 74 22.95 0.87 -6.19
C CYS A 74 23.23 0.91 -7.69
N LEU A 75 22.43 0.16 -8.48
CA LEU A 75 22.47 0.18 -9.94
C LEU A 75 21.15 0.76 -10.47
N LEU A 76 21.26 1.69 -11.40
CA LEU A 76 20.16 2.17 -12.21
C LEU A 76 20.34 1.61 -13.63
N ALA A 77 19.39 0.80 -14.07
CA ALA A 77 19.32 0.27 -15.44
C ALA A 77 18.21 1.00 -16.20
N ALA A 78 18.54 1.46 -17.40
CA ALA A 78 17.58 1.98 -18.36
C ALA A 78 17.45 0.94 -19.48
N LEU A 79 16.26 0.50 -19.79
CA LEU A 79 15.95 -0.53 -20.76
C LEU A 79 15.07 0.02 -21.88
N PRO A 80 15.14 -0.49 -23.09
CA PRO A 80 14.15 -0.20 -24.11
C PRO A 80 12.74 -0.55 -23.59
N PRO A 81 11.70 0.22 -23.94
CA PRO A 81 10.33 -0.06 -23.52
C PRO A 81 9.90 -1.49 -23.87
N GLY A 82 9.21 -2.15 -22.95
CA GLY A 82 8.75 -3.53 -23.12
C GLY A 82 9.81 -4.63 -22.87
N SER A 83 11.01 -4.27 -22.41
CA SER A 83 12.10 -5.23 -22.16
C SER A 83 11.96 -6.07 -20.88
N TRP A 84 10.92 -5.87 -20.08
CA TRP A 84 10.77 -6.54 -18.77
C TRP A 84 10.78 -8.06 -18.84
N SER A 85 10.08 -8.65 -19.81
CA SER A 85 10.05 -10.11 -19.98
C SER A 85 11.43 -10.68 -20.37
N ALA A 86 12.17 -9.97 -21.19
CA ALA A 86 13.53 -10.36 -21.58
C ALA A 86 14.50 -10.22 -20.40
N LEU A 87 14.41 -9.13 -19.64
CA LEU A 87 15.17 -8.92 -18.41
C LEU A 87 14.91 -10.04 -17.40
N LEU A 88 13.64 -10.37 -17.14
CA LEU A 88 13.29 -11.43 -16.20
C LEU A 88 13.88 -12.78 -16.61
N ARG A 89 13.81 -13.14 -17.91
CA ARG A 89 14.44 -14.38 -18.41
C ARG A 89 15.95 -14.36 -18.18
N ALA A 90 16.64 -13.29 -18.54
CA ALA A 90 18.08 -13.17 -18.37
C ALA A 90 18.52 -13.22 -16.91
N VAL A 91 17.81 -12.53 -16.02
CA VAL A 91 18.09 -12.53 -14.57
C VAL A 91 17.85 -13.92 -13.96
N ARG A 92 16.84 -14.68 -14.41
CA ARG A 92 16.60 -16.07 -13.98
C ARG A 92 17.73 -17.03 -14.35
N HIS A 93 18.41 -16.82 -15.46
CA HIS A 93 19.56 -17.63 -15.87
C HIS A 93 20.87 -17.23 -15.18
N SER A 94 20.89 -16.12 -14.46
CA SER A 94 22.07 -15.70 -13.70
C SER A 94 22.16 -16.42 -12.36
N ALA A 95 23.21 -17.18 -12.14
CA ALA A 95 23.50 -17.83 -10.86
C ALA A 95 23.75 -16.83 -9.70
N LYS A 96 23.96 -15.54 -10.02
CA LYS A 96 24.24 -14.49 -9.03
C LYS A 96 23.01 -13.71 -8.58
N LEU A 97 21.89 -13.81 -9.32
CA LEU A 97 20.71 -12.97 -9.14
C LEU A 97 19.39 -13.74 -8.86
N PRO A 98 19.38 -14.95 -8.24
CA PRO A 98 18.16 -15.73 -8.09
C PRO A 98 17.09 -15.00 -7.26
N ALA A 99 17.49 -14.36 -6.15
CA ALA A 99 16.56 -13.59 -5.31
C ALA A 99 15.97 -12.38 -6.04
N LEU A 100 16.75 -11.69 -6.89
CA LEU A 100 16.25 -10.60 -7.72
C LEU A 100 15.26 -11.10 -8.77
N ALA A 101 15.49 -12.30 -9.34
CA ALA A 101 14.59 -12.89 -10.32
C ALA A 101 13.19 -13.17 -9.73
N GLU A 102 13.12 -13.69 -8.52
CA GLU A 102 11.88 -13.97 -7.81
C GLU A 102 11.09 -12.66 -7.50
N GLU A 103 11.78 -11.69 -6.92
CA GLU A 103 11.20 -10.40 -6.59
C GLU A 103 10.73 -9.64 -7.84
N LEU A 104 11.53 -9.64 -8.90
CA LEU A 104 11.18 -9.04 -10.19
C LEU A 104 9.95 -9.72 -10.81
N ALA A 105 9.87 -11.06 -10.75
CA ALA A 105 8.70 -11.78 -11.24
C ALA A 105 7.41 -11.41 -10.49
N CYS A 106 7.49 -11.27 -9.17
CA CYS A 106 6.36 -10.82 -8.36
C CYS A 106 5.93 -9.39 -8.72
N ALA A 107 6.90 -8.48 -8.86
CA ALA A 107 6.64 -7.09 -9.21
C ALA A 107 6.00 -6.93 -10.60
N LEU A 108 6.50 -7.66 -11.58
CA LEU A 108 5.96 -7.61 -12.95
C LEU A 108 4.54 -8.19 -13.04
N ARG A 109 4.22 -9.24 -12.27
CA ARG A 109 2.84 -9.71 -12.17
C ARG A 109 1.92 -8.65 -11.57
N ALA A 110 2.37 -7.98 -10.49
CA ALA A 110 1.61 -6.91 -9.86
C ALA A 110 1.42 -5.70 -10.79
N ALA A 111 2.46 -5.31 -11.53
CA ALA A 111 2.43 -4.20 -12.50
C ALA A 111 1.51 -4.50 -13.70
N GLY A 112 1.44 -5.75 -14.13
CA GLY A 112 0.53 -6.18 -15.20
C GLY A 112 -0.96 -6.18 -14.82
N GLY A 113 -1.32 -5.62 -13.66
CA GLY A 113 -2.71 -5.51 -13.19
C GLY A 113 -3.33 -6.85 -12.76
N SER A 114 -2.52 -7.88 -12.63
CA SER A 114 -2.96 -9.23 -12.24
C SER A 114 -2.19 -9.74 -11.01
N PRO A 115 -2.21 -9.02 -9.88
CA PRO A 115 -1.81 -9.64 -8.63
C PRO A 115 -2.70 -10.85 -8.41
N GLY A 116 -2.15 -11.95 -7.90
CA GLY A 116 -2.94 -13.12 -7.52
C GLY A 116 -4.02 -12.75 -6.49
N PRO A 117 -5.03 -13.61 -6.29
CA PRO A 117 -6.06 -13.34 -5.28
C PRO A 117 -5.43 -13.25 -3.89
N LEU A 118 -5.93 -12.33 -3.07
CA LEU A 118 -5.51 -12.22 -1.68
C LEU A 118 -5.97 -13.46 -0.90
N ARG A 119 -5.01 -14.21 -0.35
CA ARG A 119 -5.27 -15.45 0.38
C ARG A 119 -5.55 -15.13 1.85
N LEU A 120 -6.75 -15.45 2.29
CA LEU A 120 -7.13 -15.41 3.70
C LEU A 120 -7.35 -16.84 4.22
N ALA A 121 -7.45 -17.00 5.54
CA ALA A 121 -7.64 -18.30 6.16
C ALA A 121 -8.86 -19.07 5.62
N LYS A 122 -9.96 -18.37 5.31
CA LYS A 122 -11.25 -18.96 4.94
C LYS A 122 -11.63 -18.76 3.47
N ARG A 123 -10.93 -17.88 2.74
CA ARG A 123 -11.31 -17.49 1.37
C ARG A 123 -10.17 -16.92 0.54
N LEU A 124 -10.41 -16.84 -0.75
CA LEU A 124 -9.60 -16.06 -1.69
C LEU A 124 -10.39 -14.83 -2.12
N LEU A 125 -9.79 -13.64 -2.02
CA LEU A 125 -10.39 -12.41 -2.50
C LEU A 125 -9.79 -12.03 -3.85
N PRO A 126 -10.60 -11.90 -4.90
CA PRO A 126 -10.12 -11.42 -6.18
C PRO A 126 -9.73 -9.95 -6.07
N VAL A 127 -8.46 -9.63 -6.28
CA VAL A 127 -7.90 -8.26 -6.25
C VAL A 127 -7.42 -7.80 -7.62
N SER A 128 -7.56 -8.66 -8.65
CA SER A 128 -7.30 -8.34 -10.05
C SER A 128 -8.59 -7.99 -10.78
N GLY A 129 -8.51 -7.06 -11.72
CA GLY A 129 -9.64 -6.65 -12.55
C GLY A 129 -10.65 -5.72 -11.86
N ARG A 130 -10.63 -5.61 -10.53
CA ARG A 130 -11.48 -4.67 -9.78
C ARG A 130 -10.77 -4.17 -8.53
N ALA A 131 -11.10 -2.95 -8.09
CA ALA A 131 -10.65 -2.43 -6.82
C ALA A 131 -11.64 -2.79 -5.69
N LEU A 132 -11.14 -3.39 -4.61
CA LEU A 132 -11.91 -3.67 -3.42
C LEU A 132 -12.12 -2.39 -2.60
N ILE A 133 -13.28 -2.26 -1.98
CA ILE A 133 -13.60 -1.14 -1.07
C ILE A 133 -13.57 -1.62 0.37
N GLN A 134 -12.63 -1.08 1.13
CA GLN A 134 -12.50 -1.29 2.56
C GLN A 134 -13.13 -0.12 3.31
N GLY A 135 -14.28 -0.35 3.95
CA GLY A 135 -14.99 0.64 4.74
C GLY A 135 -14.33 0.87 6.10
N ILE A 136 -14.08 2.12 6.48
CA ILE A 136 -13.45 2.50 7.75
C ILE A 136 -14.50 2.56 8.85
N LEU A 137 -14.35 1.72 9.86
CA LEU A 137 -15.17 1.72 11.07
C LEU A 137 -14.34 2.11 12.31
N ASN A 138 -14.34 3.39 12.66
CA ASN A 138 -13.67 3.84 13.87
C ASN A 138 -14.57 3.65 15.12
N VAL A 139 -14.09 2.85 16.07
CA VAL A 139 -14.76 2.59 17.36
C VAL A 139 -14.05 3.39 18.45
N THR A 140 -13.97 4.71 18.24
CA THR A 140 -13.35 5.66 19.19
C THR A 140 -14.40 6.60 19.77
N PRO A 141 -14.21 7.12 21.00
CA PRO A 141 -15.18 8.03 21.64
C PRO A 141 -15.55 9.24 20.78
N ASP A 142 -14.60 9.76 20.00
CA ASP A 142 -14.78 10.94 19.15
C ASP A 142 -15.52 10.64 17.84
N SER A 143 -15.71 9.39 17.48
CA SER A 143 -16.27 8.99 16.17
C SER A 143 -17.79 9.11 16.10
N PHE A 144 -18.44 9.27 17.24
CA PHE A 144 -19.90 9.37 17.36
C PHE A 144 -20.26 10.68 18.10
N HIS A 145 -20.26 11.79 17.35
CA HIS A 145 -20.61 13.13 17.85
C HIS A 145 -22.11 13.24 18.20
N ASP A 146 -22.51 12.64 19.32
CA ASP A 146 -23.74 13.00 20.02
C ASP A 146 -23.51 12.88 21.53
N GLY A 147 -23.02 13.96 22.14
CA GLY A 147 -23.19 14.28 23.56
C GLY A 147 -22.81 13.17 24.56
N GLY A 148 -21.68 12.47 24.42
CA GLY A 148 -21.07 11.74 25.55
C GLY A 148 -21.84 10.56 26.14
N ARG A 149 -22.93 10.11 25.54
CA ARG A 149 -23.71 8.95 26.00
C ARG A 149 -23.66 7.82 24.94
N TRP A 150 -22.92 6.74 25.30
CA TRP A 150 -22.94 5.41 24.66
C TRP A 150 -22.24 5.30 23.29
N THR A 151 -20.98 5.02 23.29
CA THR A 151 -20.32 4.21 22.25
C THR A 151 -20.89 2.78 22.33
N SER A 152 -22.17 2.58 21.98
CA SER A 152 -22.71 1.22 22.03
C SER A 152 -22.15 0.42 20.84
N PRO A 153 -21.63 -0.80 21.04
CA PRO A 153 -21.27 -1.71 19.97
C PRO A 153 -22.35 -1.81 18.87
N GLY A 154 -23.62 -1.65 19.27
CA GLY A 154 -24.75 -1.69 18.35
C GLY A 154 -24.76 -0.61 17.26
N ARG A 155 -24.33 0.64 17.54
CA ARG A 155 -24.23 1.70 16.52
C ARG A 155 -23.10 1.41 15.54
N ALA A 156 -21.95 0.93 16.02
CA ALA A 156 -20.84 0.55 15.19
C ALA A 156 -21.24 -0.61 14.25
N VAL A 157 -21.90 -1.63 14.80
CA VAL A 157 -22.43 -2.77 14.02
C VAL A 157 -23.43 -2.29 12.96
N SER A 158 -24.42 -1.46 13.33
CA SER A 158 -25.38 -0.91 12.37
C SER A 158 -24.72 -0.09 11.27
N HIS A 159 -23.65 0.67 11.60
CA HIS A 159 -22.92 1.43 10.60
C HIS A 159 -22.14 0.51 9.64
N ALA A 160 -21.48 -0.53 10.16
CA ALA A 160 -20.81 -1.53 9.34
C ALA A 160 -21.76 -2.27 8.39
N LEU A 161 -22.95 -2.65 8.87
CA LEU A 161 -23.98 -3.28 8.03
C LEU A 161 -24.36 -2.36 6.86
N ARG A 162 -24.60 -1.07 7.11
CA ARG A 162 -24.87 -0.09 6.02
C ARG A 162 -23.70 0.05 5.05
N MET A 163 -22.43 -0.05 5.52
CA MET A 163 -21.28 -0.05 4.60
C MET A 163 -21.29 -1.29 3.70
N VAL A 164 -21.62 -2.45 4.24
CA VAL A 164 -21.72 -3.70 3.46
C VAL A 164 -22.86 -3.62 2.44
N GLU A 165 -24.04 -3.14 2.84
CA GLU A 165 -25.17 -2.87 1.93
C GLU A 165 -24.80 -1.86 0.83
N ALA A 166 -23.98 -0.86 1.16
CA ALA A 166 -23.48 0.13 0.20
C ALA A 166 -22.35 -0.40 -0.70
N GLY A 167 -21.95 -1.66 -0.55
CA GLY A 167 -20.99 -2.35 -1.40
C GLY A 167 -19.54 -2.33 -0.86
N ALA A 168 -19.31 -2.23 0.44
CA ALA A 168 -18.00 -2.52 1.02
C ALA A 168 -17.65 -4.00 0.79
N ASP A 169 -16.42 -4.26 0.30
CA ASP A 169 -15.89 -5.61 0.14
C ASP A 169 -15.17 -6.10 1.42
N LEU A 170 -14.77 -5.16 2.28
CA LEU A 170 -14.14 -5.40 3.58
C LEU A 170 -14.59 -4.30 4.56
N VAL A 171 -14.57 -4.61 5.86
CA VAL A 171 -14.78 -3.60 6.92
C VAL A 171 -13.56 -3.57 7.83
N ASP A 172 -12.98 -2.38 8.03
CA ASP A 172 -11.77 -2.18 8.82
C ASP A 172 -12.09 -1.51 10.15
N ILE A 173 -11.87 -2.24 11.24
CA ILE A 173 -12.32 -1.89 12.59
C ILE A 173 -11.12 -1.37 13.39
N GLY A 174 -11.15 -0.08 13.78
CA GLY A 174 -10.09 0.56 14.55
C GLY A 174 -10.57 1.05 15.91
N GLY A 175 -9.86 0.65 16.96
CA GLY A 175 -10.11 1.07 18.35
C GLY A 175 -9.23 2.24 18.82
N GLU A 176 -8.17 2.56 18.08
CA GLU A 176 -7.22 3.64 18.34
C GLU A 176 -7.25 4.67 17.20
N SER A 177 -7.22 5.96 17.56
CA SER A 177 -7.11 7.02 16.55
C SER A 177 -5.66 7.14 16.08
N THR A 178 -5.45 7.04 14.77
CA THR A 178 -4.14 7.23 14.13
C THR A 178 -3.96 8.62 13.51
N ARG A 179 -4.87 9.57 13.86
CA ARG A 179 -4.78 10.97 13.41
C ARG A 179 -3.53 11.64 13.97
N PRO A 180 -2.97 12.64 13.26
CA PRO A 180 -1.85 13.42 13.80
C PRO A 180 -2.16 13.98 15.19
N GLY A 181 -1.25 13.75 16.15
CA GLY A 181 -1.42 14.22 17.53
C GLY A 181 -2.31 13.35 18.44
N ALA A 182 -2.88 12.26 17.92
CA ALA A 182 -3.68 11.35 18.73
C ALA A 182 -2.84 10.73 19.87
N ARG A 183 -3.47 10.59 21.03
CA ARG A 183 -2.86 9.89 22.17
C ARG A 183 -3.02 8.37 21.97
N PRO A 184 -1.97 7.58 22.22
CA PRO A 184 -2.07 6.14 22.18
C PRO A 184 -3.00 5.64 23.30
N VAL A 185 -3.70 4.53 23.02
CA VAL A 185 -4.51 3.82 24.01
C VAL A 185 -3.83 2.49 24.39
N SER A 186 -4.12 2.00 25.60
CA SER A 186 -3.61 0.70 26.02
C SER A 186 -4.24 -0.44 25.20
N ALA A 187 -3.55 -1.60 25.10
CA ALA A 187 -4.10 -2.78 24.45
C ALA A 187 -5.44 -3.20 25.09
N ARG A 188 -5.54 -3.15 26.42
CA ARG A 188 -6.78 -3.46 27.16
C ARG A 188 -7.95 -2.56 26.72
N GLU A 189 -7.71 -1.28 26.54
CA GLU A 189 -8.78 -0.34 26.12
C GLU A 189 -9.14 -0.58 24.65
N GLU A 190 -8.18 -0.85 23.80
CA GLU A 190 -8.42 -1.18 22.38
C GLU A 190 -9.23 -2.46 22.24
N LEU A 191 -8.86 -3.53 22.98
CA LEU A 191 -9.61 -4.78 23.04
C LEU A 191 -11.06 -4.57 23.45
N ARG A 192 -11.29 -3.77 24.51
CA ARG A 192 -12.63 -3.45 24.99
C ARG A 192 -13.50 -2.80 23.91
N ARG A 193 -12.90 -2.04 23.01
CA ARG A 193 -13.60 -1.35 21.92
C ARG A 193 -13.88 -2.27 20.75
N VAL A 194 -12.87 -3.01 20.27
CA VAL A 194 -12.96 -3.69 18.98
C VAL A 194 -13.56 -5.10 19.07
N ILE A 195 -13.28 -5.86 20.13
CA ILE A 195 -13.69 -7.26 20.20
C ILE A 195 -15.21 -7.46 20.16
N PRO A 196 -16.03 -6.74 20.95
CA PRO A 196 -17.48 -6.92 20.90
C PRO A 196 -18.09 -6.58 19.52
N VAL A 197 -17.47 -5.64 18.79
CA VAL A 197 -17.91 -5.26 17.44
C VAL A 197 -17.55 -6.33 16.44
N ILE A 198 -16.33 -6.89 16.51
CA ILE A 198 -15.88 -7.97 15.61
C ILE A 198 -16.73 -9.22 15.83
N GLU A 199 -16.96 -9.66 17.06
CA GLU A 199 -17.80 -10.82 17.40
C GLU A 199 -19.24 -10.68 16.88
N ALA A 200 -19.80 -9.46 16.99
CA ALA A 200 -21.14 -9.21 16.50
C ALA A 200 -21.23 -9.17 14.97
N LEU A 201 -20.20 -8.62 14.30
CA LEU A 201 -20.15 -8.52 12.83
C LEU A 201 -19.79 -9.85 12.18
N SER A 202 -18.88 -10.64 12.75
CA SER A 202 -18.44 -11.93 12.18
C SER A 202 -19.59 -12.93 11.98
N LYS A 203 -20.67 -12.75 12.71
CA LYS A 203 -21.91 -13.57 12.60
C LYS A 203 -22.96 -13.01 11.64
N ARG A 204 -22.77 -11.77 11.14
CA ARG A 204 -23.81 -11.03 10.40
C ARG A 204 -23.39 -10.63 9.00
N VAL A 205 -22.09 -10.60 8.70
CA VAL A 205 -21.59 -10.20 7.39
C VAL A 205 -20.82 -11.32 6.72
N SER A 206 -20.92 -11.39 5.41
CA SER A 206 -20.15 -12.33 4.59
C SER A 206 -18.80 -11.78 4.13
N VAL A 207 -18.61 -10.46 4.22
CA VAL A 207 -17.34 -9.80 3.87
C VAL A 207 -16.31 -9.98 4.98
N PRO A 208 -15.00 -10.10 4.67
CA PRO A 208 -13.96 -10.20 5.68
C PRO A 208 -13.87 -8.93 6.52
N LEU A 209 -13.56 -9.12 7.80
CA LEU A 209 -13.28 -8.06 8.75
C LEU A 209 -11.77 -7.89 8.90
N SER A 210 -11.30 -6.65 8.93
CA SER A 210 -9.92 -6.33 9.32
C SER A 210 -9.90 -5.57 10.65
N VAL A 211 -8.82 -5.75 11.41
CA VAL A 211 -8.54 -4.96 12.62
C VAL A 211 -7.39 -4.00 12.35
N ASP A 212 -7.62 -2.68 12.53
CA ASP A 212 -6.60 -1.62 12.42
C ASP A 212 -5.89 -1.51 13.78
N THR A 213 -4.73 -2.17 13.88
CA THR A 213 -3.94 -2.19 15.10
C THR A 213 -2.45 -2.40 14.84
N THR A 214 -1.60 -1.87 15.71
CA THR A 214 -0.14 -2.12 15.73
C THR A 214 0.28 -3.03 16.88
N LYS A 215 -0.68 -3.62 17.62
CA LYS A 215 -0.43 -4.42 18.82
C LYS A 215 -0.73 -5.91 18.58
N ALA A 216 0.24 -6.77 18.81
CA ALA A 216 0.11 -8.22 18.58
C ALA A 216 -0.99 -8.86 19.46
N GLU A 217 -1.15 -8.42 20.72
CA GLU A 217 -2.19 -8.89 21.63
C GLU A 217 -3.60 -8.57 21.09
N VAL A 218 -3.78 -7.36 20.56
CA VAL A 218 -5.07 -6.93 19.97
C VAL A 218 -5.36 -7.71 18.69
N ALA A 219 -4.36 -7.88 17.84
CA ALA A 219 -4.48 -8.65 16.61
C ALA A 219 -4.86 -10.11 16.89
N ASP A 220 -4.22 -10.76 17.87
CA ASP A 220 -4.49 -12.14 18.23
C ASP A 220 -5.93 -12.34 18.71
N ALA A 221 -6.39 -11.50 19.62
CA ALA A 221 -7.76 -11.54 20.12
C ALA A 221 -8.80 -11.22 19.00
N ALA A 222 -8.52 -10.24 18.15
CA ALA A 222 -9.40 -9.86 17.05
C ALA A 222 -9.54 -10.98 16.00
N LEU A 223 -8.44 -11.65 15.64
CA LEU A 223 -8.45 -12.80 14.74
C LEU A 223 -9.20 -13.98 15.36
N GLY A 224 -9.02 -14.23 16.67
CA GLY A 224 -9.80 -15.21 17.42
C GLY A 224 -11.30 -14.89 17.47
N ALA A 225 -11.69 -13.62 17.51
CA ALA A 225 -13.07 -13.14 17.49
C ALA A 225 -13.74 -13.18 16.10
N GLY A 226 -12.97 -13.44 15.03
CA GLY A 226 -13.50 -13.60 13.68
C GLY A 226 -13.03 -12.58 12.65
N ALA A 227 -12.08 -11.70 12.98
CA ALA A 227 -11.35 -10.94 11.97
C ALA A 227 -10.53 -11.90 11.08
N GLU A 228 -10.29 -11.50 9.84
CA GLU A 228 -9.53 -12.29 8.86
C GLU A 228 -8.26 -11.55 8.39
N ILE A 229 -8.14 -10.26 8.69
CA ILE A 229 -7.06 -9.40 8.22
C ILE A 229 -6.57 -8.52 9.38
N VAL A 230 -5.26 -8.31 9.46
CA VAL A 230 -4.65 -7.27 10.30
C VAL A 230 -4.20 -6.13 9.42
N ASN A 231 -4.57 -4.91 9.77
CA ASN A 231 -4.14 -3.68 9.12
C ASN A 231 -3.15 -2.95 10.04
N ASP A 232 -1.85 -3.08 9.75
CA ASP A 232 -0.78 -2.48 10.53
C ASP A 232 -0.22 -1.23 9.84
N ILE A 233 -0.57 -0.07 10.37
CA ILE A 233 -0.09 1.23 9.89
C ILE A 233 1.42 1.42 10.03
N SER A 234 2.09 0.59 10.84
CA SER A 234 3.52 0.71 11.12
C SER A 234 4.40 -0.16 10.21
N GLY A 235 3.82 -1.10 9.47
CA GLY A 235 4.57 -2.06 8.67
C GLY A 235 5.55 -2.89 9.51
N LEU A 236 5.09 -3.39 10.66
CA LEU A 236 5.85 -4.18 11.64
C LEU A 236 6.98 -3.41 12.34
N ALA A 237 6.97 -2.06 12.28
CA ALA A 237 8.01 -1.27 12.92
C ALA A 237 7.75 -1.04 14.41
N PHE A 238 6.50 -1.11 14.87
CA PHE A 238 6.17 -0.86 16.28
C PHE A 238 6.15 -2.15 17.09
N GLU A 239 5.63 -3.24 16.53
CA GLU A 239 5.61 -4.56 17.16
C GLU A 239 5.82 -5.70 16.13
N PRO A 240 7.07 -6.18 15.93
CA PRO A 240 7.38 -7.22 14.95
C PRO A 240 6.63 -8.54 15.17
N ARG A 241 6.31 -8.91 16.43
CA ARG A 241 5.55 -10.13 16.78
C ARG A 241 4.16 -10.22 16.14
N LEU A 242 3.64 -9.08 15.64
CA LEU A 242 2.38 -9.05 14.93
C LEU A 242 2.41 -9.92 13.65
N ALA A 243 3.58 -10.07 13.01
CA ALA A 243 3.75 -10.97 11.88
C ALA A 243 3.57 -12.45 12.26
N GLU A 244 4.09 -12.87 13.42
CA GLU A 244 3.93 -14.24 13.93
C GLU A 244 2.46 -14.54 14.26
N VAL A 245 1.75 -13.56 14.81
CA VAL A 245 0.30 -13.65 15.06
C VAL A 245 -0.45 -13.85 13.75
N ALA A 246 -0.20 -13.00 12.75
CA ALA A 246 -0.84 -13.10 11.45
C ALA A 246 -0.56 -14.46 10.77
N ALA A 247 0.68 -14.95 10.85
CA ALA A 247 1.09 -16.25 10.32
C ALA A 247 0.34 -17.42 11.01
N ARG A 248 0.28 -17.42 12.33
CA ARG A 248 -0.40 -18.47 13.13
C ARG A 248 -1.88 -18.58 12.78
N HIS A 249 -2.55 -17.45 12.57
CA HIS A 249 -3.95 -17.39 12.17
C HIS A 249 -4.17 -17.52 10.66
N ARG A 250 -3.12 -17.59 9.82
CA ARG A 250 -3.18 -17.52 8.35
C ARG A 250 -3.97 -16.30 7.87
N ALA A 251 -3.82 -15.19 8.59
CA ALA A 251 -4.54 -13.96 8.33
C ALA A 251 -3.94 -13.17 7.15
N GLY A 252 -4.76 -12.36 6.49
CA GLY A 252 -4.28 -11.30 5.63
C GLY A 252 -3.54 -10.24 6.43
N LEU A 253 -2.54 -9.60 5.82
CA LEU A 253 -1.74 -8.57 6.47
C LEU A 253 -1.55 -7.36 5.57
N ILE A 254 -2.14 -6.23 5.97
CA ILE A 254 -1.93 -4.94 5.31
C ILE A 254 -0.76 -4.26 6.02
N LEU A 255 0.29 -3.95 5.27
CA LEU A 255 1.50 -3.33 5.77
C LEU A 255 1.63 -1.91 5.25
N ALA A 256 1.51 -0.91 6.12
CA ALA A 256 1.63 0.48 5.72
C ALA A 256 3.01 1.07 6.04
N HIS A 257 3.42 2.02 5.20
CA HIS A 257 4.61 2.82 5.46
C HIS A 257 4.27 4.07 6.28
N ILE A 258 4.89 4.20 7.44
CA ILE A 258 4.88 5.41 8.26
C ILE A 258 6.31 5.91 8.52
N ARG A 259 6.47 7.24 8.63
CA ARG A 259 7.71 7.84 9.15
C ARG A 259 7.42 8.54 10.46
N GLY A 260 8.02 8.06 11.54
CA GLY A 260 7.73 8.48 12.91
C GLY A 260 6.55 7.73 13.52
N ARG A 261 5.90 8.32 14.51
CA ARG A 261 4.70 7.80 15.18
C ARG A 261 3.50 8.72 14.94
N PRO A 262 2.25 8.28 15.04
CA PRO A 262 1.08 9.14 14.83
C PRO A 262 1.14 10.47 15.59
N SER A 263 1.65 10.47 16.82
CA SER A 263 1.81 11.68 17.65
C SER A 263 2.87 12.68 17.13
N THR A 264 3.85 12.22 16.34
CA THR A 264 5.00 13.05 15.92
C THR A 264 5.24 13.06 14.42
N MET A 265 4.59 12.20 13.64
CA MET A 265 4.87 11.95 12.22
C MET A 265 4.79 13.19 11.33
N GLN A 266 4.03 14.21 11.72
CA GLN A 266 3.87 15.44 10.94
C GLN A 266 4.91 16.53 11.32
N LYS A 267 5.79 16.26 12.30
CA LYS A 267 6.88 17.16 12.66
C LYS A 267 8.02 17.02 11.66
N HIS A 268 7.99 17.82 10.59
CA HIS A 268 9.04 17.90 9.56
C HIS A 268 9.41 16.57 8.87
N PRO A 269 8.46 15.86 8.24
CA PRO A 269 8.78 14.62 7.52
C PRO A 269 9.70 14.93 6.33
N ARG A 270 10.89 14.28 6.30
CA ARG A 270 11.90 14.48 5.27
C ARG A 270 12.24 13.17 4.58
N TYR A 271 12.36 13.20 3.26
CA TYR A 271 12.81 12.09 2.41
C TYR A 271 13.91 12.61 1.50
N ARG A 272 15.00 11.85 1.36
CA ARG A 272 16.03 12.12 0.36
C ARG A 272 15.50 11.74 -1.03
N HIS A 273 14.90 10.54 -1.12
CA HIS A 273 14.28 10.00 -2.30
C HIS A 273 12.97 9.32 -1.89
N LEU A 274 11.84 10.00 -2.06
CA LEU A 274 10.56 9.58 -1.50
C LEU A 274 10.16 8.16 -1.93
N LEU A 275 10.07 7.90 -3.23
CA LEU A 275 9.59 6.61 -3.75
C LEU A 275 10.52 5.45 -3.41
N PRO A 276 11.84 5.52 -3.66
CA PRO A 276 12.75 4.45 -3.24
C PRO A 276 12.68 4.14 -1.74
N GLU A 277 12.63 5.16 -0.88
CA GLU A 277 12.57 4.96 0.57
C GLU A 277 11.27 4.29 1.00
N VAL A 278 10.13 4.69 0.45
CA VAL A 278 8.82 4.09 0.75
C VAL A 278 8.78 2.63 0.25
N VAL A 279 9.16 2.38 -1.00
CA VAL A 279 9.13 1.05 -1.59
C VAL A 279 10.09 0.09 -0.88
N THR A 280 11.34 0.51 -0.64
CA THR A 280 12.33 -0.32 0.08
C THR A 280 11.88 -0.63 1.51
N SER A 281 11.26 0.34 2.20
CA SER A 281 10.70 0.11 3.53
C SER A 281 9.59 -0.95 3.51
N LEU A 282 8.64 -0.84 2.56
CA LEU A 282 7.56 -1.82 2.38
C LEU A 282 8.11 -3.20 2.02
N GLN A 283 9.06 -3.29 1.10
CA GLN A 283 9.73 -4.54 0.75
C GLN A 283 10.42 -5.18 1.97
N GLY A 284 11.03 -4.36 2.84
CA GLY A 284 11.59 -4.80 4.11
C GLY A 284 10.53 -5.36 5.06
N SER A 285 9.38 -4.70 5.16
CA SER A 285 8.25 -5.17 5.97
C SER A 285 7.66 -6.48 5.43
N ILE A 286 7.47 -6.58 4.13
CA ILE A 286 6.98 -7.78 3.45
C ILE A 286 7.93 -8.97 3.70
N ARG A 287 9.25 -8.77 3.58
CA ARG A 287 10.22 -9.84 3.88
C ARG A 287 10.11 -10.31 5.33
N ARG A 288 10.08 -9.39 6.31
CA ARG A 288 9.92 -9.77 7.73
C ARG A 288 8.62 -10.56 7.96
N ALA A 289 7.54 -10.17 7.30
CA ALA A 289 6.28 -10.92 7.39
C ALA A 289 6.41 -12.34 6.81
N VAL A 290 7.04 -12.49 5.64
CA VAL A 290 7.26 -13.80 5.01
C VAL A 290 8.22 -14.66 5.83
N GLU A 291 9.30 -14.10 6.36
CA GLU A 291 10.24 -14.78 7.27
C GLU A 291 9.56 -15.27 8.55
N ALA A 292 8.56 -14.54 9.06
CA ALA A 292 7.71 -14.95 10.18
C ALA A 292 6.63 -15.99 9.80
N GLY A 293 6.53 -16.38 8.52
CA GLY A 293 5.61 -17.42 8.04
C GLY A 293 4.31 -16.90 7.43
N VAL A 294 4.13 -15.59 7.24
CA VAL A 294 2.97 -15.04 6.53
C VAL A 294 3.09 -15.40 5.03
N CYS A 295 2.03 -15.97 4.46
CA CYS A 295 1.98 -16.24 3.03
C CYS A 295 2.10 -14.92 2.24
N ARG A 296 2.99 -14.84 1.23
CA ARG A 296 3.16 -13.62 0.43
C ARG A 296 1.85 -13.17 -0.24
N ASP A 297 1.04 -14.13 -0.69
CA ASP A 297 -0.26 -13.87 -1.32
C ASP A 297 -1.33 -13.37 -0.31
N ALA A 298 -1.01 -13.34 1.00
CA ALA A 298 -1.86 -12.76 2.04
C ALA A 298 -1.48 -11.31 2.39
N ILE A 299 -0.49 -10.71 1.71
CA ILE A 299 0.05 -9.39 2.04
C ILE A 299 -0.43 -8.33 1.06
N VAL A 300 -0.83 -7.18 1.61
CA VAL A 300 -1.17 -5.95 0.86
C VAL A 300 -0.23 -4.83 1.29
N ALA A 301 0.28 -4.06 0.35
CA ALA A 301 1.18 -2.93 0.60
C ALA A 301 0.42 -1.60 0.57
N ASP A 302 0.59 -0.74 1.60
CA ASP A 302 0.03 0.61 1.66
C ASP A 302 1.17 1.65 1.70
N PRO A 303 1.26 2.58 0.75
CA PRO A 303 2.24 3.68 0.80
C PRO A 303 2.07 4.60 2.01
N GLY A 304 0.99 4.48 2.76
CA GLY A 304 0.71 5.28 3.95
C GLY A 304 0.50 6.75 3.63
N ILE A 305 -0.43 7.07 2.74
CA ILE A 305 -0.81 8.46 2.42
C ILE A 305 -1.19 9.18 3.73
N GLY A 306 -0.55 10.32 4.01
CA GLY A 306 -0.79 11.11 5.21
C GLY A 306 0.02 10.68 6.45
N PHE A 307 0.72 9.56 6.43
CA PHE A 307 1.52 9.08 7.55
C PHE A 307 3.00 9.52 7.42
N GLY A 308 3.38 10.58 8.12
CA GLY A 308 4.73 11.15 8.06
C GLY A 308 5.08 11.68 6.67
N LYS A 309 4.15 12.39 6.03
CA LYS A 309 4.27 12.90 4.66
C LYS A 309 3.66 14.28 4.53
N THR A 310 4.33 15.17 3.79
CA THR A 310 3.78 16.48 3.40
C THR A 310 2.66 16.30 2.36
N ALA A 311 1.89 17.35 2.08
CA ALA A 311 0.91 17.33 0.99
C ALA A 311 1.59 17.00 -0.35
N HIS A 312 2.75 17.60 -0.63
CA HIS A 312 3.53 17.33 -1.83
C HIS A 312 4.00 15.86 -1.93
N HIS A 313 4.47 15.27 -0.82
CA HIS A 313 4.84 13.85 -0.78
C HIS A 313 3.65 12.94 -1.11
N ASN A 314 2.45 13.26 -0.59
CA ASN A 314 1.24 12.48 -0.89
C ASN A 314 0.86 12.55 -2.37
N LEU A 315 0.94 13.74 -2.98
CA LEU A 315 0.68 13.93 -4.41
C LEU A 315 1.68 13.17 -5.29
N LEU A 316 2.96 13.16 -4.92
CA LEU A 316 3.98 12.39 -5.64
C LEU A 316 3.74 10.88 -5.55
N LEU A 317 3.37 10.36 -4.37
CA LEU A 317 3.03 8.94 -4.22
C LEU A 317 1.81 8.55 -5.06
N LEU A 318 0.78 9.40 -5.11
CA LEU A 318 -0.39 9.18 -5.95
C LEU A 318 -0.05 9.29 -7.45
N ARG A 319 0.77 10.25 -7.84
CA ARG A 319 1.22 10.40 -9.23
C ARG A 319 1.98 9.18 -9.73
N TYR A 320 2.85 8.63 -8.90
CA TYR A 320 3.72 7.50 -9.23
C TYR A 320 3.26 6.20 -8.55
N LEU A 321 1.95 6.07 -8.35
CA LEU A 321 1.37 4.88 -7.71
C LEU A 321 1.79 3.56 -8.38
N PRO A 322 1.88 3.45 -9.72
CA PRO A 322 2.36 2.22 -10.36
C PRO A 322 3.73 1.74 -9.88
N ALA A 323 4.62 2.64 -9.42
CA ALA A 323 5.90 2.24 -8.86
C ALA A 323 5.78 1.38 -7.59
N LEU A 324 4.65 1.42 -6.90
CA LEU A 324 4.37 0.58 -5.71
C LEU A 324 4.21 -0.89 -6.06
N HIS A 325 3.90 -1.22 -7.33
CA HIS A 325 3.87 -2.62 -7.80
C HIS A 325 5.25 -3.29 -7.68
N SER A 326 6.33 -2.50 -7.56
CA SER A 326 7.67 -3.00 -7.20
C SER A 326 7.70 -3.79 -5.88
N THR A 327 6.68 -3.66 -5.02
CA THR A 327 6.53 -4.49 -3.82
C THR A 327 6.15 -5.93 -4.14
N GLY A 328 5.60 -6.19 -5.34
CA GLY A 328 5.08 -7.49 -5.76
C GLY A 328 3.80 -7.91 -5.04
N CYS A 329 3.14 -6.97 -4.36
CA CYS A 329 1.89 -7.17 -3.63
C CYS A 329 0.78 -6.28 -4.19
N PRO A 330 -0.51 -6.62 -3.97
CA PRO A 330 -1.61 -5.70 -4.18
C PRO A 330 -1.39 -4.39 -3.41
N VAL A 331 -1.82 -3.26 -3.98
CA VAL A 331 -1.62 -1.94 -3.39
C VAL A 331 -2.92 -1.41 -2.81
N LEU A 332 -2.87 -1.00 -1.54
CA LEU A 332 -3.95 -0.28 -0.87
C LEU A 332 -3.68 1.22 -0.87
N VAL A 333 -4.72 2.02 -1.08
CA VAL A 333 -4.68 3.48 -0.95
C VAL A 333 -5.75 3.96 0.03
N GLY A 334 -5.29 4.53 1.15
CA GLY A 334 -6.13 5.15 2.17
C GLY A 334 -5.99 6.68 2.18
N ALA A 335 -6.67 7.39 1.28
CA ALA A 335 -6.57 8.86 1.15
C ALA A 335 -7.85 9.59 1.59
N SER A 336 -8.91 8.87 1.95
CA SER A 336 -10.23 9.41 2.26
C SER A 336 -10.23 10.41 3.40
N ARG A 337 -10.74 11.61 3.13
CA ARG A 337 -10.90 12.73 4.05
C ARG A 337 -9.60 13.21 4.74
N LYS A 338 -8.42 12.87 4.20
CA LYS A 338 -7.13 13.25 4.79
C LYS A 338 -6.82 14.73 4.62
N SER A 339 -6.05 15.29 5.56
CA SER A 339 -5.78 16.74 5.68
C SER A 339 -5.07 17.38 4.48
N PHE A 340 -4.34 16.60 3.69
CA PHE A 340 -3.71 17.14 2.48
C PHE A 340 -4.75 17.59 1.43
N LEU A 341 -5.93 16.99 1.40
CA LEU A 341 -7.05 17.41 0.54
C LEU A 341 -7.57 18.79 0.95
N ALA A 342 -7.67 19.05 2.26
CA ALA A 342 -8.07 20.36 2.77
C ALA A 342 -7.07 21.46 2.38
N LYS A 343 -5.76 21.14 2.29
CA LYS A 343 -4.73 22.08 1.83
C LYS A 343 -4.86 22.44 0.34
N LEU A 344 -5.50 21.59 -0.45
CA LEU A 344 -5.72 21.81 -1.88
C LEU A 344 -7.06 22.50 -2.16
N LEU A 345 -8.09 22.15 -1.40
CA LEU A 345 -9.48 22.51 -1.73
C LEU A 345 -10.12 23.45 -0.72
N GLY A 346 -9.41 23.82 0.35
CA GLY A 346 -9.98 24.48 1.50
C GLY A 346 -10.64 23.48 2.49
N ASP A 347 -10.94 23.95 3.69
CA ASP A 347 -11.51 23.12 4.76
C ASP A 347 -13.04 23.13 4.69
N GLY A 348 -13.63 21.97 4.57
CA GLY A 348 -15.08 21.75 4.60
C GLY A 348 -15.45 20.31 4.25
N PRO A 349 -16.51 19.75 4.87
CA PRO A 349 -16.90 18.36 4.60
C PRO A 349 -17.17 18.05 3.12
N PRO A 350 -17.90 18.90 2.34
CA PRO A 350 -18.14 18.65 0.92
C PRO A 350 -16.84 18.58 0.10
N HIS A 351 -15.90 19.48 0.38
CA HIS A 351 -14.61 19.53 -0.34
C HIS A 351 -13.77 18.26 -0.09
N ARG A 352 -13.80 17.72 1.13
CA ARG A 352 -13.08 16.47 1.44
C ARG A 352 -13.71 15.25 0.79
N LEU A 353 -15.03 15.22 0.61
CA LEU A 353 -15.69 14.15 -0.15
C LEU A 353 -15.26 14.18 -1.61
N HIS A 354 -15.41 15.31 -2.31
CA HIS A 354 -15.05 15.44 -3.71
C HIS A 354 -13.57 15.14 -3.95
N GLY A 355 -12.68 15.66 -3.09
CA GLY A 355 -11.26 15.35 -3.14
C GLY A 355 -10.96 13.86 -2.91
N SER A 356 -11.68 13.20 -2.00
CA SER A 356 -11.54 11.76 -1.75
C SER A 356 -11.95 10.93 -2.95
N LEU A 357 -13.05 11.30 -3.61
CA LEU A 357 -13.56 10.64 -4.82
C LEU A 357 -12.62 10.82 -6.01
N ALA A 358 -12.09 12.03 -6.21
CA ALA A 358 -11.10 12.30 -7.25
C ALA A 358 -9.82 11.47 -7.06
N VAL A 359 -9.32 11.38 -5.81
CA VAL A 359 -8.15 10.54 -5.51
C VAL A 359 -8.49 9.06 -5.63
N ALA A 360 -9.69 8.62 -5.29
CA ALA A 360 -10.12 7.23 -5.49
C ALA A 360 -10.10 6.86 -6.98
N ALA A 361 -10.66 7.71 -7.85
CA ALA A 361 -10.61 7.53 -9.30
C ALA A 361 -9.17 7.43 -9.82
N TRP A 362 -8.31 8.37 -9.40
CA TRP A 362 -6.90 8.38 -9.78
C TRP A 362 -6.16 7.13 -9.31
N ALA A 363 -6.43 6.67 -8.07
CA ALA A 363 -5.79 5.50 -7.49
C ALA A 363 -6.18 4.21 -8.24
N VAL A 364 -7.46 4.04 -8.58
CA VAL A 364 -7.92 2.87 -9.36
C VAL A 364 -7.31 2.88 -10.76
N ALA A 365 -7.30 4.04 -11.43
CA ALA A 365 -6.64 4.19 -12.73
C ALA A 365 -5.14 3.90 -12.66
N GLY A 366 -4.49 4.21 -11.52
CA GLY A 366 -3.09 3.91 -11.22
C GLY A 366 -2.82 2.49 -10.70
N GLY A 367 -3.83 1.60 -10.70
CA GLY A 367 -3.66 0.19 -10.34
C GLY A 367 -3.80 -0.14 -8.85
N ALA A 368 -4.43 0.73 -8.04
CA ALA A 368 -4.77 0.39 -6.66
C ALA A 368 -5.74 -0.81 -6.63
N SER A 369 -5.41 -1.82 -5.84
CA SER A 369 -6.23 -3.02 -5.64
C SER A 369 -7.24 -2.86 -4.51
N VAL A 370 -6.98 -1.99 -3.54
CA VAL A 370 -7.86 -1.75 -2.38
C VAL A 370 -7.94 -0.25 -2.10
N LEU A 371 -9.14 0.26 -1.89
CA LEU A 371 -9.39 1.63 -1.43
C LEU A 371 -9.95 1.61 -0.01
N ARG A 372 -9.24 2.20 0.94
CA ARG A 372 -9.70 2.36 2.33
C ARG A 372 -10.41 3.70 2.50
N VAL A 373 -11.73 3.68 2.73
CA VAL A 373 -12.60 4.85 2.59
C VAL A 373 -13.65 4.99 3.69
N HIS A 374 -14.11 6.24 3.94
CA HIS A 374 -15.26 6.52 4.80
C HIS A 374 -16.58 6.46 4.02
N ASP A 375 -16.58 6.94 2.77
CA ASP A 375 -17.78 7.16 1.96
C ASP A 375 -17.96 6.02 0.95
N VAL A 376 -18.36 4.83 1.44
CA VAL A 376 -18.42 3.60 0.65
C VAL A 376 -19.32 3.74 -0.58
N ALA A 377 -20.59 4.17 -0.41
CA ALA A 377 -21.55 4.27 -1.51
C ALA A 377 -21.06 5.15 -2.67
N ALA A 378 -20.57 6.37 -2.33
CA ALA A 378 -20.06 7.30 -3.34
C ALA A 378 -18.79 6.77 -4.01
N THR A 379 -17.89 6.13 -3.24
CA THR A 379 -16.67 5.53 -3.79
C THR A 379 -16.99 4.37 -4.72
N ARG A 380 -17.96 3.52 -4.38
CA ARG A 380 -18.38 2.40 -5.24
C ARG A 380 -18.85 2.87 -6.62
N GLN A 381 -19.61 3.97 -6.67
CA GLN A 381 -20.04 4.57 -7.95
C GLN A 381 -18.84 5.02 -8.80
N VAL A 382 -17.89 5.73 -8.18
CA VAL A 382 -16.68 6.18 -8.87
C VAL A 382 -15.85 5.00 -9.39
N VAL A 383 -15.63 3.97 -8.56
CA VAL A 383 -14.86 2.79 -8.93
C VAL A 383 -15.49 2.10 -10.14
N ARG A 384 -16.81 1.89 -10.15
CA ARG A 384 -17.52 1.27 -11.28
C ARG A 384 -17.33 2.05 -12.59
N VAL A 385 -17.36 3.39 -12.54
CA VAL A 385 -17.13 4.22 -13.73
C VAL A 385 -15.69 4.08 -14.22
N VAL A 386 -14.69 4.16 -13.32
CA VAL A 386 -13.27 4.07 -13.70
C VAL A 386 -12.95 2.68 -14.27
N GLU A 387 -13.47 1.62 -13.67
CA GLU A 387 -13.30 0.25 -14.17
C GLU A 387 -13.93 0.07 -15.55
N ALA A 388 -15.17 0.57 -15.75
CA ALA A 388 -15.83 0.53 -17.06
C ALA A 388 -15.03 1.28 -18.14
N VAL A 389 -14.47 2.44 -17.82
CA VAL A 389 -13.62 3.21 -18.74
C VAL A 389 -12.32 2.47 -19.04
N ARG A 390 -11.66 1.94 -18.01
CA ARG A 390 -10.41 1.18 -18.17
C ARG A 390 -10.58 -0.05 -19.06
N ASP A 391 -11.64 -0.79 -18.85
CA ASP A 391 -11.88 -2.05 -19.53
C ASP A 391 -12.65 -1.84 -20.85
N ALA A 392 -12.96 -0.58 -21.20
CA ALA A 392 -13.80 -0.17 -22.33
C ALA A 392 -15.12 -0.97 -22.40
N THR A 393 -15.68 -1.31 -21.23
CA THR A 393 -16.86 -2.15 -21.13
C THR A 393 -18.09 -1.35 -21.52
N MET A 394 -18.69 -1.69 -22.64
CA MET A 394 -19.99 -1.13 -23.04
C MET A 394 -21.05 -1.60 -22.03
N LEU A 395 -21.88 -0.66 -21.58
CA LEU A 395 -23.09 -1.01 -20.85
C LEU A 395 -23.91 -1.94 -21.74
N ARG A 396 -24.17 -3.15 -21.30
CA ARG A 396 -25.17 -3.98 -21.97
C ARG A 396 -26.52 -3.32 -21.73
N PRO A 397 -27.34 -3.14 -22.76
CA PRO A 397 -28.67 -2.56 -22.66
C PRO A 397 -29.55 -3.35 -21.72
#